data_093dfaa6dce3e3c58f33450b40f9164f
#
_entry.id   093dfaa6dce3e3c58f33450b40f9164f
#
_cell.length_a   1.000
_cell.length_b   1.000
_cell.length_c   1.000
_cell.angle_alpha   90.00
_cell.angle_beta   90.00
_cell.angle_gamma   90.00
#
_symmetry.space_group_name_H-M   'P 1'
#
loop_
_entity.id
_entity.type
_entity.pdbx_description
1 polymer ?
#
loop_
_entity_poly.entity_id
_entity_poly.type
_entity_poly.pdbx_seq_one_letter_code
_entity_poly.pdbx_strand_id
1 'polypeptide(L)'
;MKKAASTTKRTTSKKPKTEGLGVIGELDRYLFGEGRHYQLYHKLGAHPYTYRGQDGYYFAVWAPHAAAVSLVGDFNAWNPDATPMKPVADSDIYELFVPGLGVGQLYKFAITTHTGTILFKADPYAFSAEYRPGTASVTADIRGFKWNDSKWMESRAGTDPVKAPISIYEVHLGSWKKKNRPEKDGYYTYKEAAAELAAYVKEMGYTHVELMGIAEHPYDGSWGYQVTGYYAPTSRYGTPEEFKYFVNYMHKKGIGVILDWVPAHFPRDAHGLADFDGQALFEYADPRKGEHPDWGTKVFDYEKHEVSNFLIANALYWIEQFHVDGLRVDAVASMLYLDYGRKDGEW
;
A
#
# COMPACT_ATOMS: atom_id res chain seq x y z
N MET A 1 53.00 33.13 17.05
CA MET A 1 52.71 31.69 17.04
C MET A 1 51.34 31.48 16.45
N LYS A 2 51.22 31.04 15.17
CA LYS A 2 49.97 30.76 14.48
C LYS A 2 49.72 29.26 14.63
N LYS A 3 48.54 28.86 15.21
CA LYS A 3 48.07 27.48 15.27
C LYS A 3 47.48 27.11 13.93
N ALA A 4 48.02 26.06 13.31
CA ALA A 4 47.47 25.46 12.08
C ALA A 4 46.21 24.62 12.47
N ALA A 5 45.12 24.85 11.73
CA ALA A 5 43.90 24.05 11.81
C ALA A 5 44.08 22.81 10.93
N SER A 6 43.99 21.64 11.53
CA SER A 6 43.99 20.34 10.84
C SER A 6 42.61 20.07 10.27
N THR A 7 42.48 20.09 8.94
CA THR A 7 41.27 19.71 8.22
C THR A 7 41.30 18.19 7.96
N THR A 8 40.57 17.43 8.77
CA THR A 8 40.40 15.98 8.55
C THR A 8 39.48 15.77 7.37
N LYS A 9 40.01 15.34 6.22
CA LYS A 9 39.24 14.93 5.06
C LYS A 9 38.51 13.62 5.41
N ARG A 10 37.19 13.69 5.44
CA ARG A 10 36.28 12.53 5.54
C ARG A 10 36.34 11.77 4.22
N THR A 11 37.04 10.63 4.19
CA THR A 11 37.04 9.70 3.06
C THR A 11 35.72 8.96 3.02
N THR A 12 34.84 9.35 2.14
CA THR A 12 33.65 8.57 1.77
C THR A 12 34.13 7.35 0.99
N SER A 13 34.06 6.16 1.59
CA SER A 13 34.26 4.92 0.88
C SER A 13 33.12 4.73 -0.11
N LYS A 14 33.42 4.83 -1.41
CA LYS A 14 32.48 4.46 -2.46
C LYS A 14 32.16 2.97 -2.34
N LYS A 15 30.90 2.63 -2.01
CA LYS A 15 30.38 1.26 -2.11
C LYS A 15 30.63 0.73 -3.53
N PRO A 16 30.98 -0.56 -3.72
CA PRO A 16 31.17 -1.11 -5.06
C PRO A 16 29.86 -1.02 -5.86
N LYS A 17 29.95 -0.57 -7.10
CA LYS A 17 28.83 -0.58 -8.05
C LYS A 17 28.48 -2.03 -8.37
N THR A 18 27.47 -2.58 -7.70
CA THR A 18 26.84 -3.82 -8.13
C THR A 18 25.92 -3.47 -9.32
N GLU A 19 26.06 -4.17 -10.45
CA GLU A 19 25.08 -4.09 -11.53
C GLU A 19 23.72 -4.54 -10.94
N GLY A 20 22.76 -3.61 -10.85
CA GLY A 20 21.39 -3.87 -10.41
C GLY A 20 20.63 -4.67 -11.47
N LEU A 21 19.43 -5.11 -11.13
CA LEU A 21 18.51 -5.82 -12.05
C LEU A 21 17.98 -4.88 -13.16
N GLY A 22 18.25 -3.58 -13.08
CA GLY A 22 17.91 -2.58 -14.09
C GLY A 22 16.42 -2.15 -14.07
N VAL A 23 15.66 -2.60 -13.09
CA VAL A 23 14.24 -2.21 -12.93
C VAL A 23 14.12 -0.80 -12.35
N ILE A 24 14.97 -0.47 -11.37
CA ILE A 24 15.04 0.86 -10.77
C ILE A 24 16.20 1.61 -11.41
N GLY A 25 15.88 2.55 -12.30
CA GLY A 25 16.83 3.38 -13.01
C GLY A 25 17.26 4.64 -12.23
N GLU A 26 18.13 5.42 -12.83
CA GLU A 26 18.60 6.70 -12.26
C GLU A 26 17.44 7.70 -12.09
N LEU A 27 16.57 7.79 -13.10
CA LEU A 27 15.38 8.66 -13.04
C LEU A 27 14.41 8.24 -11.93
N ASP A 28 14.20 6.93 -11.76
CA ASP A 28 13.31 6.43 -10.69
C ASP A 28 13.83 6.85 -9.31
N ARG A 29 15.15 6.70 -9.07
CA ARG A 29 15.79 7.12 -7.80
C ARG A 29 15.70 8.62 -7.56
N TYR A 30 15.97 9.40 -8.61
CA TYR A 30 15.86 10.85 -8.54
C TYR A 30 14.43 11.29 -8.20
N LEU A 31 13.43 10.79 -8.94
CA LEU A 31 12.03 11.14 -8.72
C LEU A 31 11.53 10.68 -7.35
N PHE A 32 12.00 9.53 -6.87
CA PHE A 32 11.64 9.03 -5.54
C PHE A 32 12.19 9.93 -4.44
N GLY A 33 13.46 10.31 -4.49
CA GLY A 33 14.07 11.24 -3.53
C GLY A 33 13.45 12.64 -3.54
N GLU A 34 12.89 13.06 -4.70
CA GLU A 34 12.13 14.32 -4.82
C GLU A 34 10.64 14.19 -4.40
N GLY A 35 10.16 12.98 -4.04
CA GLY A 35 8.76 12.73 -3.71
C GLY A 35 7.81 12.83 -4.90
N ARG A 36 8.28 12.61 -6.12
CA ARG A 36 7.56 12.88 -7.38
C ARG A 36 7.39 11.65 -8.28
N HIS A 37 7.74 10.47 -7.79
CA HIS A 37 7.57 9.22 -8.53
C HIS A 37 6.17 8.64 -8.32
N TYR A 38 5.15 9.24 -8.90
CA TYR A 38 3.74 8.92 -8.63
C TYR A 38 3.30 7.53 -9.12
N GLN A 39 4.10 6.85 -9.95
CA GLN A 39 3.88 5.47 -10.37
C GLN A 39 4.88 4.50 -9.75
N LEU A 40 5.38 4.81 -8.55
CA LEU A 40 6.39 4.00 -7.85
C LEU A 40 5.90 2.58 -7.54
N TYR A 41 4.58 2.37 -7.44
CA TYR A 41 3.95 1.06 -7.29
C TYR A 41 4.20 0.10 -8.47
N HIS A 42 4.77 0.57 -9.59
CA HIS A 42 5.29 -0.29 -10.67
C HIS A 42 6.75 -0.70 -10.46
N LYS A 43 7.41 -0.18 -9.43
CA LYS A 43 8.84 -0.35 -9.16
C LYS A 43 9.12 -1.02 -7.83
N LEU A 44 8.45 -0.57 -6.76
CA LEU A 44 8.54 -1.19 -5.44
C LEU A 44 7.43 -2.22 -5.27
N GLY A 45 7.65 -3.19 -4.39
CA GLY A 45 6.76 -4.33 -4.20
C GLY A 45 7.17 -5.55 -5.00
N ALA A 46 6.21 -6.41 -5.29
CA ALA A 46 6.39 -7.69 -6.00
C ALA A 46 5.75 -7.65 -7.39
N HIS A 47 6.53 -7.92 -8.44
CA HIS A 47 6.06 -7.84 -9.82
C HIS A 47 6.46 -9.06 -10.64
N PRO A 48 5.56 -9.60 -11.49
CA PRO A 48 5.96 -10.57 -12.50
C PRO A 48 7.02 -9.95 -13.42
N TYR A 49 8.13 -10.65 -13.58
CA TYR A 49 9.28 -10.15 -14.33
C TYR A 49 10.01 -11.29 -15.06
N THR A 50 10.55 -10.99 -16.23
CA THR A 50 11.41 -11.91 -16.98
C THR A 50 12.84 -11.37 -16.95
N TYR A 51 13.76 -12.11 -16.34
CA TYR A 51 15.16 -11.74 -16.25
C TYR A 51 16.05 -12.80 -16.91
N ARG A 52 16.87 -12.39 -17.89
CA ARG A 52 17.78 -13.28 -18.66
C ARG A 52 17.05 -14.51 -19.24
N GLY A 53 15.81 -14.32 -19.71
CA GLY A 53 15.00 -15.37 -20.32
C GLY A 53 14.32 -16.34 -19.32
N GLN A 54 14.38 -16.05 -18.04
CA GLN A 54 13.67 -16.80 -16.99
C GLN A 54 12.53 -15.95 -16.45
N ASP A 55 11.32 -16.50 -16.44
CA ASP A 55 10.16 -15.89 -15.79
C ASP A 55 10.22 -16.09 -14.28
N GLY A 56 9.68 -15.13 -13.54
CA GLY A 56 9.64 -15.16 -12.08
C GLY A 56 9.06 -13.88 -11.50
N TYR A 57 9.50 -13.54 -10.31
CA TYR A 57 9.07 -12.32 -9.64
C TYR A 57 10.28 -11.47 -9.22
N TYR A 58 10.15 -10.18 -9.49
CA TYR A 58 11.01 -9.12 -8.99
C TYR A 58 10.41 -8.55 -7.70
N PHE A 59 11.27 -8.29 -6.71
CA PHE A 59 10.91 -7.68 -5.43
C PHE A 59 11.78 -6.49 -5.16
N ALA A 60 11.19 -5.41 -4.65
CA ALA A 60 11.94 -4.25 -4.19
C ALA A 60 11.28 -3.59 -2.97
N VAL A 61 12.11 -3.13 -2.04
CA VAL A 61 11.67 -2.48 -0.81
C VAL A 61 12.61 -1.35 -0.41
N TRP A 62 12.05 -0.25 0.08
CA TRP A 62 12.79 0.86 0.66
C TRP A 62 13.00 0.64 2.15
N ALA A 63 14.26 0.58 2.59
CA ALA A 63 14.65 0.31 3.98
C ALA A 63 16.01 0.96 4.31
N PRO A 64 16.06 2.31 4.48
CA PRO A 64 17.31 3.07 4.62
C PRO A 64 18.11 2.71 5.88
N HIS A 65 17.45 2.27 6.95
CA HIS A 65 18.11 1.96 8.23
C HIS A 65 18.37 0.46 8.41
N ALA A 66 18.10 -0.38 7.39
CA ALA A 66 18.37 -1.80 7.44
C ALA A 66 19.87 -2.08 7.31
N ALA A 67 20.41 -3.00 8.12
CA ALA A 67 21.74 -3.57 7.92
C ALA A 67 21.74 -4.57 6.76
N ALA A 68 20.65 -5.33 6.62
CA ALA A 68 20.40 -6.25 5.51
C ALA A 68 18.90 -6.49 5.33
N VAL A 69 18.50 -6.90 4.13
CA VAL A 69 17.13 -7.32 3.83
C VAL A 69 17.17 -8.66 3.11
N SER A 70 16.28 -9.55 3.48
CA SER A 70 16.04 -10.83 2.80
C SER A 70 14.58 -11.01 2.48
N LEU A 71 14.28 -11.74 1.42
CA LEU A 71 12.93 -12.16 1.09
C LEU A 71 12.67 -13.53 1.74
N VAL A 72 11.53 -13.69 2.41
CA VAL A 72 11.11 -14.97 3.02
C VAL A 72 9.70 -15.33 2.58
N GLY A 73 9.43 -16.62 2.50
CA GLY A 73 8.13 -17.15 2.10
C GLY A 73 8.13 -18.68 2.08
N ASP A 74 7.01 -19.27 1.67
CA ASP A 74 6.90 -20.74 1.59
C ASP A 74 7.95 -21.35 0.66
N PHE A 75 8.32 -20.63 -0.40
CA PHE A 75 9.32 -21.06 -1.41
C PHE A 75 10.75 -21.26 -0.85
N ASN A 76 11.05 -20.75 0.34
CA ASN A 76 12.34 -20.93 1.01
C ASN A 76 12.21 -21.33 2.48
N ALA A 77 11.05 -21.90 2.86
CA ALA A 77 10.72 -22.30 4.24
C ALA A 77 10.89 -21.15 5.26
N TRP A 78 10.61 -19.93 4.84
CA TRP A 78 10.72 -18.71 5.68
C TRP A 78 12.10 -18.45 6.26
N ASN A 79 13.15 -19.00 5.60
CA ASN A 79 14.54 -18.86 6.05
C ASN A 79 15.15 -17.52 5.56
N PRO A 80 15.51 -16.59 6.46
CA PRO A 80 16.08 -15.30 6.08
C PRO A 80 17.47 -15.39 5.45
N ASP A 81 18.19 -16.49 5.64
CA ASP A 81 19.53 -16.68 5.07
C ASP A 81 19.50 -17.17 3.61
N ALA A 82 18.35 -17.67 3.15
CA ALA A 82 18.25 -18.34 1.85
C ALA A 82 18.22 -17.38 0.66
N THR A 83 17.58 -16.21 0.80
CA THR A 83 17.33 -15.26 -0.31
C THR A 83 17.63 -13.82 0.09
N PRO A 84 18.92 -13.46 0.28
CA PRO A 84 19.32 -12.09 0.58
C PRO A 84 19.06 -11.17 -0.62
N MET A 85 18.51 -10.00 -0.35
CA MET A 85 18.30 -8.93 -1.32
C MET A 85 19.56 -8.08 -1.48
N LYS A 86 19.71 -7.44 -2.63
CA LYS A 86 20.86 -6.59 -2.94
C LYS A 86 20.46 -5.12 -2.90
N PRO A 87 21.32 -4.26 -2.33
CA PRO A 87 21.06 -2.82 -2.40
C PRO A 87 21.19 -2.32 -3.85
N VAL A 88 20.26 -1.48 -4.27
CA VAL A 88 20.35 -0.72 -5.51
C VAL A 88 21.35 0.42 -5.30
N ALA A 89 22.30 0.58 -6.21
CA ALA A 89 23.34 1.60 -6.10
C ALA A 89 22.77 3.01 -5.96
N ASP A 90 23.37 3.81 -5.08
CA ASP A 90 23.00 5.19 -4.80
C ASP A 90 21.51 5.36 -4.41
N SER A 91 20.96 4.37 -3.70
CA SER A 91 19.63 4.41 -3.11
C SER A 91 19.58 3.58 -1.83
N ASP A 92 18.51 3.73 -1.08
CA ASP A 92 18.20 2.95 0.12
C ASP A 92 17.15 1.85 -0.16
N ILE A 93 17.11 1.40 -1.44
CA ILE A 93 16.23 0.35 -1.93
C ILE A 93 17.01 -0.96 -2.03
N TYR A 94 16.38 -2.06 -1.62
CA TYR A 94 16.88 -3.42 -1.81
C TYR A 94 16.03 -4.11 -2.87
N GLU A 95 16.67 -4.89 -3.75
CA GLU A 95 16.00 -5.61 -4.84
C GLU A 95 16.43 -7.08 -4.94
N LEU A 96 15.55 -7.92 -5.46
CA LEU A 96 15.79 -9.34 -5.72
C LEU A 96 14.92 -9.82 -6.88
N PHE A 97 15.44 -10.72 -7.71
CA PHE A 97 14.66 -11.51 -8.65
C PHE A 97 14.69 -12.99 -8.22
N VAL A 98 13.50 -13.59 -8.14
CA VAL A 98 13.32 -15.01 -7.82
C VAL A 98 12.77 -15.73 -9.05
N PRO A 99 13.59 -16.53 -9.74
CA PRO A 99 13.15 -17.26 -10.93
C PRO A 99 12.14 -18.37 -10.57
N GLY A 100 11.19 -18.61 -11.47
CA GLY A 100 10.19 -19.67 -11.32
C GLY A 100 9.09 -19.40 -10.30
N LEU A 101 9.15 -18.27 -9.59
CA LEU A 101 8.09 -17.90 -8.65
C LEU A 101 6.85 -17.44 -9.41
N GLY A 102 5.68 -17.92 -9.00
CA GLY A 102 4.38 -17.60 -9.61
C GLY A 102 3.50 -16.67 -8.75
N VAL A 103 2.26 -16.46 -9.21
CA VAL A 103 1.20 -15.78 -8.47
C VAL A 103 0.75 -16.63 -7.28
N GLY A 104 0.32 -16.01 -6.19
CA GLY A 104 -0.28 -16.66 -5.03
C GLY A 104 0.71 -17.13 -3.97
N GLN A 105 1.99 -16.75 -4.07
CA GLN A 105 3.00 -17.11 -3.09
C GLN A 105 3.00 -16.16 -1.90
N LEU A 106 3.01 -16.72 -0.69
CA LEU A 106 3.17 -15.97 0.55
C LEU A 106 4.60 -15.48 0.71
N TYR A 107 4.77 -14.21 1.09
CA TYR A 107 6.10 -13.66 1.37
C TYR A 107 6.07 -12.52 2.38
N LYS A 108 7.24 -12.26 2.97
CA LYS A 108 7.57 -11.06 3.76
C LYS A 108 8.99 -10.61 3.48
N PHE A 109 9.29 -9.37 3.85
CA PHE A 109 10.67 -8.90 3.98
C PHE A 109 11.17 -9.21 5.40
N ALA A 110 12.30 -9.91 5.50
CA ALA A 110 13.05 -10.09 6.74
C ALA A 110 14.12 -9.00 6.80
N ILE A 111 13.86 -7.98 7.61
CA ILE A 111 14.72 -6.80 7.73
C ILE A 111 15.62 -6.98 8.96
N THR A 112 16.92 -7.05 8.75
CA THR A 112 17.91 -7.11 9.83
C THR A 112 18.33 -5.71 10.21
N THR A 113 18.13 -5.35 11.47
CA THR A 113 18.55 -4.04 12.03
C THR A 113 20.05 -4.04 12.33
N HIS A 114 20.64 -2.87 12.56
CA HIS A 114 22.04 -2.75 12.99
C HIS A 114 22.33 -3.36 14.38
N THR A 115 21.30 -3.65 15.17
CA THR A 115 21.42 -4.40 16.42
C THR A 115 21.35 -5.91 16.26
N GLY A 116 21.15 -6.40 15.03
CA GLY A 116 21.02 -7.82 14.71
C GLY A 116 19.60 -8.38 14.90
N THR A 117 18.62 -7.57 15.27
CA THR A 117 17.22 -7.99 15.35
C THR A 117 16.65 -8.18 13.95
N ILE A 118 15.91 -9.27 13.71
CA ILE A 118 15.22 -9.52 12.44
C ILE A 118 13.74 -9.20 12.61
N LEU A 119 13.24 -8.32 11.76
CA LEU A 119 11.82 -7.90 11.68
C LEU A 119 11.19 -8.53 10.45
N PHE A 120 10.04 -9.21 10.62
CA PHE A 120 9.28 -9.78 9.49
C PHE A 120 8.14 -8.84 9.10
N LYS A 121 8.33 -8.11 8.00
CA LYS A 121 7.43 -7.06 7.52
C LYS A 121 6.66 -7.48 6.27
N ALA A 122 5.37 -7.18 6.25
CA ALA A 122 4.60 -7.23 5.02
C ALA A 122 5.12 -6.16 4.04
N ASP A 123 4.92 -6.40 2.76
CA ASP A 123 5.34 -5.46 1.73
C ASP A 123 4.42 -4.24 1.69
N PRO A 124 4.94 -3.02 1.88
CA PRO A 124 4.14 -1.80 1.83
C PRO A 124 3.41 -1.58 0.51
N TYR A 125 3.95 -2.12 -0.60
CA TYR A 125 3.40 -2.00 -1.95
C TYR A 125 2.72 -3.28 -2.44
N ALA A 126 2.46 -4.26 -1.58
CA ALA A 126 1.81 -5.50 -1.96
C ALA A 126 0.42 -5.26 -2.55
N PHE A 127 0.13 -5.88 -3.70
CA PHE A 127 -1.18 -5.81 -4.36
C PHE A 127 -2.20 -6.80 -3.80
N SER A 128 -1.75 -7.74 -2.98
CA SER A 128 -2.60 -8.74 -2.34
C SER A 128 -2.02 -9.15 -1.00
N ALA A 129 -2.88 -9.50 -0.07
CA ALA A 129 -2.53 -9.93 1.28
C ALA A 129 -3.12 -11.30 1.61
N GLU A 130 -2.46 -12.00 2.50
CA GLU A 130 -2.95 -13.24 3.08
C GLU A 130 -4.27 -13.00 3.83
N TYR A 131 -5.19 -13.98 3.76
CA TYR A 131 -6.42 -13.91 4.55
C TYR A 131 -6.09 -14.01 6.05
N ARG A 132 -6.72 -13.15 6.84
CA ARG A 132 -6.53 -13.12 8.28
C ARG A 132 -6.84 -14.48 8.96
N PRO A 133 -6.16 -14.86 10.02
CA PRO A 133 -5.21 -14.09 10.83
C PRO A 133 -3.80 -14.05 10.23
N GLY A 134 -3.58 -14.53 9.01
CA GLY A 134 -2.31 -14.42 8.33
C GLY A 134 -1.91 -12.96 8.09
N THR A 135 -0.61 -12.71 8.01
CA THR A 135 -0.04 -11.36 7.93
C THR A 135 0.99 -11.22 6.82
N ALA A 136 1.07 -12.19 5.92
CA ALA A 136 1.97 -12.15 4.79
C ALA A 136 1.38 -11.34 3.62
N SER A 137 2.25 -10.86 2.78
CA SER A 137 1.90 -10.39 1.45
C SER A 137 1.78 -11.56 0.49
N VAL A 138 1.01 -11.40 -0.58
CA VAL A 138 0.82 -12.44 -1.60
C VAL A 138 1.24 -11.89 -2.95
N THR A 139 2.06 -12.65 -3.69
CA THR A 139 2.40 -12.27 -5.06
C THR A 139 1.15 -12.25 -5.94
N ALA A 140 0.92 -11.15 -6.64
CA ALA A 140 -0.24 -10.97 -7.50
C ALA A 140 0.16 -10.30 -8.82
N ASP A 141 -0.53 -10.66 -9.88
CA ASP A 141 -0.46 -9.93 -11.15
C ASP A 141 -1.79 -9.19 -11.37
N ILE A 142 -1.77 -7.88 -11.26
CA ILE A 142 -2.95 -7.04 -11.44
C ILE A 142 -3.13 -6.55 -12.89
N ARG A 143 -2.23 -6.95 -13.77
CA ARG A 143 -2.27 -6.58 -15.20
C ARG A 143 -3.26 -7.45 -15.96
N GLY A 144 -3.63 -7.04 -17.16
CA GLY A 144 -4.40 -7.87 -18.10
C GLY A 144 -5.90 -8.01 -17.81
N PHE A 145 -6.43 -7.35 -16.78
CA PHE A 145 -7.88 -7.29 -16.58
C PHE A 145 -8.56 -6.58 -17.76
N LYS A 146 -9.61 -7.21 -18.30
CA LYS A 146 -10.35 -6.66 -19.45
C LYS A 146 -11.50 -5.78 -18.97
N TRP A 147 -11.24 -4.49 -18.93
CA TRP A 147 -12.25 -3.49 -18.62
C TRP A 147 -13.33 -3.40 -19.73
N ASN A 148 -14.57 -3.23 -19.33
CA ASN A 148 -15.73 -3.04 -20.22
C ASN A 148 -16.56 -1.82 -19.78
N ASP A 149 -15.91 -0.81 -19.24
CA ASP A 149 -16.48 0.39 -18.65
C ASP A 149 -16.17 1.67 -19.44
N SER A 150 -15.70 1.57 -20.68
CA SER A 150 -15.30 2.72 -21.51
C SER A 150 -16.38 3.79 -21.61
N LYS A 151 -17.67 3.39 -21.75
CA LYS A 151 -18.80 4.34 -21.78
C LYS A 151 -18.93 5.14 -20.48
N TRP A 152 -18.71 4.49 -19.34
CA TRP A 152 -18.69 5.16 -18.05
C TRP A 152 -17.53 6.15 -17.95
N MET A 153 -16.32 5.71 -18.31
CA MET A 153 -15.11 6.53 -18.27
C MET A 153 -15.22 7.76 -19.18
N GLU A 154 -15.78 7.60 -20.38
CA GLU A 154 -16.06 8.72 -21.29
C GLU A 154 -17.10 9.69 -20.71
N SER A 155 -18.20 9.17 -20.16
CA SER A 155 -19.24 9.96 -19.51
C SER A 155 -18.69 10.74 -18.32
N ARG A 156 -17.90 10.08 -17.47
CA ARG A 156 -17.22 10.70 -16.33
C ARG A 156 -16.31 11.85 -16.75
N ALA A 157 -15.50 11.64 -17.78
CA ALA A 157 -14.60 12.67 -18.29
C ALA A 157 -15.33 13.91 -18.85
N GLY A 158 -16.55 13.72 -19.37
CA GLY A 158 -17.39 14.80 -19.89
C GLY A 158 -18.33 15.45 -18.87
N THR A 159 -18.38 14.94 -17.64
CA THR A 159 -19.29 15.42 -16.61
C THR A 159 -18.55 16.36 -15.65
N ASP A 160 -19.13 17.54 -15.40
CA ASP A 160 -18.68 18.44 -14.33
C ASP A 160 -19.24 17.94 -12.98
N PRO A 161 -18.39 17.39 -12.09
CA PRO A 161 -18.87 16.79 -10.84
C PRO A 161 -19.49 17.81 -9.87
N VAL A 162 -19.18 19.09 -10.03
CA VAL A 162 -19.73 20.17 -9.19
C VAL A 162 -21.16 20.52 -9.59
N LYS A 163 -21.52 20.28 -10.85
CA LYS A 163 -22.84 20.59 -11.38
C LYS A 163 -23.77 19.39 -11.48
N ALA A 164 -23.21 18.20 -11.51
CA ALA A 164 -24.00 16.98 -11.59
C ALA A 164 -24.64 16.66 -10.22
N PRO A 165 -25.91 16.25 -10.17
CA PRO A 165 -26.49 15.75 -8.93
C PRO A 165 -25.79 14.47 -8.50
N ILE A 166 -25.41 14.40 -7.22
CA ILE A 166 -24.75 13.23 -6.62
C ILE A 166 -25.54 12.77 -5.40
N SER A 167 -25.76 11.45 -5.31
CA SER A 167 -26.32 10.78 -4.14
C SER A 167 -25.49 9.55 -3.86
N ILE A 168 -24.90 9.47 -2.67
CA ILE A 168 -23.90 8.47 -2.29
C ILE A 168 -24.52 7.52 -1.27
N TYR A 169 -24.36 6.21 -1.49
CA TYR A 169 -24.63 5.17 -0.51
C TYR A 169 -23.31 4.67 0.10
N GLU A 170 -23.03 5.08 1.33
CA GLU A 170 -21.88 4.60 2.09
C GLU A 170 -22.16 3.20 2.62
N VAL A 171 -21.23 2.28 2.42
CA VAL A 171 -21.41 0.87 2.75
C VAL A 171 -20.11 0.17 3.19
N HIS A 172 -20.20 -0.54 4.31
CA HIS A 172 -19.19 -1.51 4.73
C HIS A 172 -19.62 -2.91 4.29
N LEU A 173 -18.93 -3.48 3.30
CA LEU A 173 -19.33 -4.76 2.67
C LEU A 173 -19.44 -5.90 3.66
N GLY A 174 -18.58 -5.95 4.69
CA GLY A 174 -18.55 -7.02 5.68
C GLY A 174 -19.75 -7.04 6.64
N SER A 175 -20.45 -5.91 6.81
CA SER A 175 -21.62 -5.80 7.67
C SER A 175 -22.93 -5.58 6.92
N TRP A 176 -22.87 -5.20 5.62
CA TRP A 176 -24.04 -4.92 4.81
C TRP A 176 -24.95 -6.16 4.67
N LYS A 177 -24.38 -7.28 4.25
CA LYS A 177 -25.04 -8.57 4.18
C LYS A 177 -24.06 -9.71 4.45
N LYS A 178 -24.56 -10.81 5.02
CA LYS A 178 -23.80 -12.06 5.18
C LYS A 178 -24.56 -13.24 4.60
N LYS A 179 -23.81 -14.23 4.14
CA LYS A 179 -24.35 -15.54 3.72
C LYS A 179 -24.29 -16.53 4.87
N ASN A 180 -25.25 -17.43 4.91
CA ASN A 180 -25.21 -18.54 5.86
C ASN A 180 -24.23 -19.62 5.38
N ARG A 181 -22.92 -19.30 5.50
CA ARG A 181 -21.81 -20.20 5.21
C ARG A 181 -20.65 -19.90 6.19
N PRO A 182 -19.92 -20.92 6.69
CA PRO A 182 -18.81 -20.71 7.62
C PRO A 182 -17.55 -20.17 6.92
N GLU A 183 -17.37 -20.45 5.63
CA GLU A 183 -16.19 -20.03 4.88
C GLU A 183 -16.11 -18.50 4.80
N LYS A 184 -14.93 -17.96 5.05
CA LYS A 184 -14.66 -16.52 5.05
C LYS A 184 -15.67 -15.71 5.87
N ASP A 185 -16.05 -16.22 7.04
CA ASP A 185 -16.99 -15.58 7.98
C ASP A 185 -18.36 -15.21 7.37
N GLY A 186 -18.74 -15.87 6.30
CA GLY A 186 -20.00 -15.62 5.59
C GLY A 186 -20.00 -14.32 4.77
N TYR A 187 -18.86 -13.66 4.58
CA TYR A 187 -18.78 -12.46 3.74
C TYR A 187 -19.17 -12.76 2.28
N TYR A 188 -19.80 -11.78 1.65
CA TYR A 188 -19.94 -11.76 0.21
C TYR A 188 -18.57 -11.57 -0.45
N THR A 189 -18.30 -12.29 -1.53
CA THR A 189 -17.16 -11.96 -2.38
C THR A 189 -17.44 -10.65 -3.14
N TYR A 190 -16.39 -9.99 -3.65
CA TYR A 190 -16.54 -8.82 -4.49
C TYR A 190 -17.51 -9.07 -5.65
N LYS A 191 -17.44 -10.24 -6.29
CA LYS A 191 -18.33 -10.62 -7.40
C LYS A 191 -19.78 -10.77 -6.96
N GLU A 192 -20.02 -11.39 -5.81
CA GLU A 192 -21.35 -11.59 -5.26
C GLU A 192 -21.97 -10.26 -4.81
N ALA A 193 -21.18 -9.43 -4.12
CA ALA A 193 -21.62 -8.13 -3.66
C ALA A 193 -21.97 -7.18 -4.82
N ALA A 194 -21.23 -7.25 -5.93
CA ALA A 194 -21.43 -6.38 -7.08
C ALA A 194 -22.87 -6.43 -7.62
N ALA A 195 -23.43 -7.62 -7.80
CA ALA A 195 -24.76 -7.78 -8.38
C ALA A 195 -25.88 -7.30 -7.45
N GLU A 196 -25.80 -7.69 -6.16
CA GLU A 196 -26.84 -7.36 -5.20
C GLU A 196 -26.80 -5.89 -4.78
N LEU A 197 -25.60 -5.35 -4.56
CA LEU A 197 -25.43 -3.94 -4.19
C LEU A 197 -25.84 -3.02 -5.34
N ALA A 198 -25.48 -3.35 -6.60
CA ALA A 198 -25.90 -2.57 -7.75
C ALA A 198 -27.42 -2.56 -7.92
N ALA A 199 -28.10 -3.68 -7.69
CA ALA A 199 -29.56 -3.74 -7.75
C ALA A 199 -30.20 -2.82 -6.69
N TYR A 200 -29.75 -2.92 -5.44
CA TYR A 200 -30.21 -2.09 -4.32
C TYR A 200 -29.98 -0.59 -4.57
N VAL A 201 -28.77 -0.21 -4.97
CA VAL A 201 -28.38 1.17 -5.21
C VAL A 201 -29.23 1.81 -6.33
N LYS A 202 -29.52 1.02 -7.39
CA LYS A 202 -30.39 1.49 -8.50
C LYS A 202 -31.84 1.63 -8.07
N GLU A 203 -32.39 0.69 -7.32
CA GLU A 203 -33.74 0.72 -6.78
C GLU A 203 -33.95 1.94 -5.89
N MET A 204 -32.94 2.24 -5.03
CA MET A 204 -32.98 3.37 -4.10
C MET A 204 -32.65 4.73 -4.75
N GLY A 205 -32.19 4.76 -6.00
CA GLY A 205 -31.92 5.98 -6.74
C GLY A 205 -30.57 6.64 -6.43
N TYR A 206 -29.62 5.93 -5.80
CA TYR A 206 -28.26 6.43 -5.58
C TYR A 206 -27.45 6.42 -6.89
N THR A 207 -26.53 7.38 -7.00
CA THR A 207 -25.63 7.54 -8.15
C THR A 207 -24.27 6.87 -7.91
N HIS A 208 -23.82 6.80 -6.68
CA HIS A 208 -22.53 6.29 -6.27
C HIS A 208 -22.64 5.39 -5.06
N VAL A 209 -21.66 4.48 -4.91
CA VAL A 209 -21.35 3.81 -3.65
C VAL A 209 -20.04 4.32 -3.09
N GLU A 210 -19.99 4.52 -1.77
CA GLU A 210 -18.75 4.78 -1.05
C GLU A 210 -18.42 3.54 -0.22
N LEU A 211 -17.27 2.95 -0.48
CA LEU A 211 -16.84 1.69 0.11
C LEU A 211 -15.91 1.92 1.29
N MET A 212 -16.39 1.62 2.50
CA MET A 212 -15.57 1.62 3.71
C MET A 212 -14.65 0.40 3.74
N GLY A 213 -13.42 0.57 4.22
CA GLY A 213 -12.53 -0.52 4.61
C GLY A 213 -12.09 -1.45 3.47
N ILE A 214 -11.83 -0.92 2.28
CA ILE A 214 -11.37 -1.74 1.14
C ILE A 214 -9.87 -2.00 1.19
N ALA A 215 -9.04 -1.11 1.71
CA ALA A 215 -7.63 -1.40 1.92
C ALA A 215 -7.45 -2.49 3.00
N GLU A 216 -6.44 -3.36 2.84
CA GLU A 216 -6.23 -4.48 3.76
C GLU A 216 -5.91 -4.02 5.18
N HIS A 217 -6.54 -4.67 6.15
CA HIS A 217 -6.43 -4.35 7.57
C HIS A 217 -6.58 -5.60 8.44
N PRO A 218 -5.87 -5.72 9.59
CA PRO A 218 -5.89 -6.93 10.41
C PRO A 218 -7.13 -7.04 11.29
N TYR A 219 -7.68 -5.91 11.76
CA TYR A 219 -8.71 -5.87 12.80
C TYR A 219 -10.08 -5.45 12.25
N ASP A 220 -11.04 -6.36 12.25
CA ASP A 220 -12.41 -6.12 11.74
C ASP A 220 -13.13 -4.97 12.47
N GLY A 221 -12.89 -4.83 13.77
CA GLY A 221 -13.50 -3.79 14.58
C GLY A 221 -13.06 -2.36 14.23
N SER A 222 -11.99 -2.21 13.45
CA SER A 222 -11.57 -0.93 12.93
C SER A 222 -12.38 -0.45 11.71
N TRP A 223 -13.25 -1.31 11.15
CA TRP A 223 -13.99 -1.05 9.90
C TRP A 223 -13.09 -0.69 8.70
N GLY A 224 -11.80 -1.06 8.79
CA GLY A 224 -10.80 -0.77 7.77
C GLY A 224 -10.03 0.54 7.96
N TYR A 225 -10.22 1.25 9.08
CA TYR A 225 -9.46 2.47 9.37
C TYR A 225 -8.07 2.23 9.97
N GLN A 226 -7.72 0.98 10.28
CA GLN A 226 -6.36 0.58 10.70
C GLN A 226 -5.67 -0.20 9.57
N VAL A 227 -5.29 0.51 8.51
CA VAL A 227 -4.75 -0.05 7.28
C VAL A 227 -3.32 -0.56 7.47
N THR A 228 -3.05 -1.80 7.04
CA THR A 228 -1.70 -2.38 6.96
C THR A 228 -1.26 -2.65 5.53
N GLY A 229 -2.19 -2.80 4.58
CA GLY A 229 -1.91 -3.03 3.17
C GLY A 229 -2.55 -1.97 2.28
N TYR A 230 -1.86 -0.85 2.07
CA TYR A 230 -2.38 0.33 1.36
C TYR A 230 -2.68 0.06 -0.12
N TYR A 231 -1.96 -0.86 -0.75
CA TYR A 231 -2.09 -1.20 -2.18
C TYR A 231 -2.86 -2.51 -2.41
N ALA A 232 -3.33 -3.18 -1.36
CA ALA A 232 -4.06 -4.42 -1.44
C ALA A 232 -5.55 -4.22 -1.14
N PRO A 233 -6.47 -4.55 -2.07
CA PRO A 233 -7.87 -4.74 -1.68
C PRO A 233 -7.96 -5.85 -0.64
N THR A 234 -8.77 -5.65 0.40
CA THR A 234 -8.85 -6.63 1.49
C THR A 234 -9.21 -8.02 0.99
N SER A 235 -8.43 -8.99 1.42
CA SER A 235 -8.59 -10.42 1.11
C SER A 235 -9.89 -11.04 1.64
N ARG A 236 -10.60 -10.32 2.54
CA ARG A 236 -11.89 -10.73 3.10
C ARG A 236 -12.92 -11.03 2.04
N TYR A 237 -12.95 -10.25 0.99
CA TYR A 237 -13.98 -10.31 -0.06
C TYR A 237 -13.48 -10.90 -1.36
N GLY A 238 -12.20 -11.24 -1.47
CA GLY A 238 -11.64 -11.88 -2.65
C GLY A 238 -10.29 -11.35 -3.09
N THR A 239 -10.02 -11.46 -4.39
CA THR A 239 -8.76 -11.09 -5.01
C THR A 239 -8.80 -9.66 -5.59
N PRO A 240 -7.64 -9.06 -5.91
CA PRO A 240 -7.59 -7.78 -6.65
C PRO A 240 -8.34 -7.81 -7.98
N GLU A 241 -8.29 -8.94 -8.71
CA GLU A 241 -9.04 -9.09 -9.96
C GLU A 241 -10.56 -9.08 -9.72
N GLU A 242 -11.02 -9.71 -8.63
CA GLU A 242 -12.43 -9.68 -8.25
C GLU A 242 -12.90 -8.30 -7.83
N PHE A 243 -12.03 -7.50 -7.21
CA PHE A 243 -12.34 -6.10 -6.94
C PHE A 243 -12.41 -5.25 -8.22
N LYS A 244 -11.51 -5.47 -9.19
CA LYS A 244 -11.65 -4.87 -10.53
C LYS A 244 -12.97 -5.26 -11.19
N TYR A 245 -13.39 -6.52 -11.07
CA TYR A 245 -14.70 -6.97 -11.55
C TYR A 245 -15.84 -6.20 -10.89
N PHE A 246 -15.77 -5.99 -9.56
CA PHE A 246 -16.77 -5.24 -8.81
C PHE A 246 -16.93 -3.81 -9.39
N VAL A 247 -15.84 -3.07 -9.51
CA VAL A 247 -15.87 -1.70 -10.04
C VAL A 247 -16.40 -1.68 -11.48
N ASN A 248 -15.88 -2.55 -12.34
CA ASN A 248 -16.33 -2.69 -13.72
C ASN A 248 -17.83 -3.01 -13.82
N TYR A 249 -18.36 -3.82 -12.91
CA TYR A 249 -19.78 -4.15 -12.85
C TYR A 249 -20.62 -2.94 -12.44
N MET A 250 -20.19 -2.16 -11.43
CA MET A 250 -20.84 -0.93 -11.00
C MET A 250 -20.92 0.07 -12.14
N HIS A 251 -19.82 0.33 -12.84
CA HIS A 251 -19.74 1.23 -13.99
C HIS A 251 -20.70 0.80 -15.12
N LYS A 252 -20.78 -0.49 -15.43
CA LYS A 252 -21.75 -1.02 -16.41
C LYS A 252 -23.21 -0.80 -16.00
N LYS A 253 -23.48 -0.63 -14.72
CA LYS A 253 -24.79 -0.29 -14.19
C LYS A 253 -25.03 1.21 -14.05
N GLY A 254 -24.04 2.04 -14.43
CA GLY A 254 -24.11 3.49 -14.30
C GLY A 254 -24.03 3.96 -12.84
N ILE A 255 -23.19 3.30 -12.04
CA ILE A 255 -22.94 3.59 -10.63
C ILE A 255 -21.46 3.89 -10.44
N GLY A 256 -21.12 5.06 -9.88
CA GLY A 256 -19.75 5.40 -9.52
C GLY A 256 -19.30 4.71 -8.24
N VAL A 257 -17.99 4.56 -8.08
CA VAL A 257 -17.36 3.92 -6.90
C VAL A 257 -16.38 4.88 -6.27
N ILE A 258 -16.62 5.22 -5.01
CA ILE A 258 -15.75 6.04 -4.16
C ILE A 258 -15.11 5.11 -3.12
N LEU A 259 -13.82 5.28 -2.85
CA LEU A 259 -13.14 4.56 -1.78
C LEU A 259 -12.89 5.47 -0.57
N ASP A 260 -13.12 4.91 0.59
CA ASP A 260 -12.64 5.49 1.84
C ASP A 260 -11.12 5.28 1.93
N TRP A 261 -10.37 6.38 1.94
CA TRP A 261 -8.91 6.41 1.91
C TRP A 261 -8.35 7.03 3.18
N VAL A 262 -7.43 6.33 3.85
CA VAL A 262 -6.93 6.65 5.19
C VAL A 262 -5.46 7.07 5.14
N PRO A 263 -5.12 8.29 4.69
CA PRO A 263 -3.74 8.76 4.59
C PRO A 263 -3.20 9.37 5.89
N ALA A 264 -4.04 9.47 6.93
CA ALA A 264 -3.67 10.20 8.14
C ALA A 264 -2.85 9.38 9.13
N HIS A 265 -3.13 8.09 9.22
CA HIS A 265 -2.55 7.24 10.26
C HIS A 265 -2.55 5.76 9.86
N PHE A 266 -1.82 4.95 10.63
CA PHE A 266 -1.76 3.50 10.48
C PHE A 266 -1.55 2.81 11.83
N PRO A 267 -1.93 1.51 11.98
CA PRO A 267 -1.82 0.80 13.23
C PRO A 267 -0.37 0.43 13.57
N ARG A 268 -0.16 0.02 14.83
CA ARG A 268 1.15 -0.39 15.37
C ARG A 268 1.47 -1.87 15.18
N ASP A 269 0.72 -2.56 14.35
CA ASP A 269 0.92 -3.98 14.08
C ASP A 269 2.35 -4.27 13.63
N ALA A 270 3.01 -5.22 14.27
CA ALA A 270 4.43 -5.49 14.08
C ALA A 270 4.81 -5.87 12.63
N HIS A 271 3.86 -6.44 11.86
CA HIS A 271 4.06 -6.78 10.46
C HIS A 271 3.81 -5.60 9.50
N GLY A 272 3.18 -4.52 9.97
CA GLY A 272 2.82 -3.34 9.20
C GLY A 272 3.94 -2.30 9.10
N LEU A 273 3.53 -1.04 8.89
CA LEU A 273 4.46 0.06 8.61
C LEU A 273 5.20 0.59 9.84
N ALA A 274 4.66 0.40 11.06
CA ALA A 274 5.25 0.94 12.28
C ALA A 274 6.68 0.41 12.50
N ASP A 275 7.62 1.32 12.75
CA ASP A 275 9.05 1.01 12.95
C ASP A 275 9.58 0.04 11.85
N PHE A 276 9.28 0.33 10.58
CA PHE A 276 9.35 -0.62 9.47
C PHE A 276 10.72 -1.28 9.31
N ASP A 277 11.79 -0.52 9.41
CA ASP A 277 13.17 -1.01 9.29
C ASP A 277 13.97 -0.95 10.61
N GLY A 278 13.22 -0.95 11.73
CA GLY A 278 13.76 -0.87 13.09
C GLY A 278 13.81 0.55 13.67
N GLN A 279 13.34 1.52 12.90
CA GLN A 279 13.18 2.93 13.30
C GLN A 279 11.91 3.50 12.69
N ALA A 280 11.53 4.71 13.13
CA ALA A 280 10.43 5.47 12.56
C ALA A 280 10.73 5.81 11.08
N LEU A 281 10.18 5.01 10.16
CA LEU A 281 10.38 5.19 8.72
C LEU A 281 9.22 5.94 8.08
N PHE A 282 8.01 5.42 8.20
CA PHE A 282 6.79 6.03 7.65
C PHE A 282 6.17 7.05 8.59
N GLU A 283 6.42 6.95 9.88
CA GLU A 283 5.92 7.85 10.92
C GLU A 283 6.94 8.90 11.34
N TYR A 284 6.47 9.96 11.99
CA TYR A 284 7.35 10.89 12.71
C TYR A 284 8.08 10.18 13.84
N ALA A 285 9.38 10.47 13.98
CA ALA A 285 10.22 9.91 15.05
C ALA A 285 9.88 10.47 16.43
N ASP A 286 9.45 11.72 16.52
CA ASP A 286 8.98 12.32 17.77
C ASP A 286 7.57 11.82 18.10
N PRO A 287 7.37 11.07 19.20
CA PRO A 287 6.06 10.51 19.54
C PRO A 287 4.98 11.57 19.79
N ARG A 288 5.36 12.80 20.10
CA ARG A 288 4.40 13.91 20.24
C ARG A 288 3.75 14.28 18.92
N LYS A 289 4.47 14.10 17.79
CA LYS A 289 3.93 14.24 16.42
C LYS A 289 3.46 12.92 15.85
N GLY A 290 4.19 11.84 16.12
CA GLY A 290 4.10 10.55 15.45
C GLY A 290 2.99 9.62 15.98
N GLU A 291 2.20 10.07 16.95
CA GLU A 291 1.18 9.23 17.57
C GLU A 291 -0.16 9.96 17.77
N HIS A 292 -1.25 9.23 17.52
CA HIS A 292 -2.59 9.61 17.96
C HIS A 292 -2.93 8.83 19.24
N PRO A 293 -2.86 9.45 20.44
CA PRO A 293 -3.09 8.77 21.72
C PRO A 293 -4.48 8.13 21.81
N ASP A 294 -5.52 8.82 21.32
CA ASP A 294 -6.91 8.39 21.40
C ASP A 294 -7.21 7.19 20.49
N TRP A 295 -6.50 7.09 19.36
CA TRP A 295 -6.69 6.01 18.37
C TRP A 295 -5.68 4.88 18.51
N GLY A 296 -4.59 5.12 19.25
CA GLY A 296 -3.49 4.17 19.41
C GLY A 296 -2.69 3.92 18.11
N THR A 297 -2.74 4.85 17.18
CA THR A 297 -2.12 4.73 15.84
C THR A 297 -0.89 5.61 15.70
N LYS A 298 -0.07 5.33 14.67
CA LYS A 298 1.04 6.18 14.22
C LYS A 298 0.55 7.20 13.20
N VAL A 299 1.23 8.34 13.13
CA VAL A 299 0.97 9.42 12.17
C VAL A 299 2.05 9.40 11.10
N PHE A 300 1.65 9.46 9.82
CA PHE A 300 2.60 9.55 8.72
C PHE A 300 3.47 10.81 8.80
N ASP A 301 4.75 10.65 8.50
CA ASP A 301 5.71 11.76 8.40
C ASP A 301 5.61 12.41 7.02
N TYR A 302 4.71 13.38 6.89
CA TYR A 302 4.47 14.09 5.62
C TYR A 302 5.66 14.97 5.19
N GLU A 303 6.62 15.24 6.07
CA GLU A 303 7.82 16.01 5.74
C GLU A 303 8.83 15.17 4.94
N LYS A 304 8.74 13.82 5.01
CA LYS A 304 9.56 12.93 4.19
C LYS A 304 9.00 12.83 2.78
N HIS A 305 9.83 13.11 1.80
CA HIS A 305 9.47 13.04 0.38
C HIS A 305 9.00 11.64 -0.02
N GLU A 306 9.65 10.59 0.48
CA GLU A 306 9.33 9.21 0.20
C GLU A 306 7.96 8.80 0.75
N VAL A 307 7.60 9.31 1.93
CA VAL A 307 6.29 9.06 2.56
C VAL A 307 5.18 9.79 1.82
N SER A 308 5.38 11.07 1.50
CA SER A 308 4.45 11.83 0.66
C SER A 308 4.26 11.15 -0.70
N ASN A 309 5.35 10.65 -1.30
CA ASN A 309 5.31 9.90 -2.55
C ASN A 309 4.52 8.60 -2.41
N PHE A 310 4.71 7.85 -1.31
CA PHE A 310 3.95 6.63 -1.01
C PHE A 310 2.44 6.90 -1.00
N LEU A 311 2.00 7.94 -0.32
CA LEU A 311 0.59 8.28 -0.19
C LEU A 311 -0.01 8.80 -1.51
N ILE A 312 0.69 9.70 -2.22
CA ILE A 312 0.20 10.23 -3.51
C ILE A 312 0.13 9.11 -4.55
N ALA A 313 1.16 8.27 -4.65
CA ALA A 313 1.18 7.12 -5.54
C ALA A 313 0.05 6.13 -5.21
N ASN A 314 -0.28 5.96 -3.92
CA ASN A 314 -1.39 5.11 -3.48
C ASN A 314 -2.75 5.66 -3.93
N ALA A 315 -3.00 6.96 -3.80
CA ALA A 315 -4.22 7.57 -4.29
C ALA A 315 -4.38 7.37 -5.81
N LEU A 316 -3.30 7.62 -6.57
CA LEU A 316 -3.30 7.42 -8.02
C LEU A 316 -3.48 5.93 -8.40
N TYR A 317 -2.87 5.02 -7.65
CA TYR A 317 -3.01 3.58 -7.86
C TYR A 317 -4.48 3.13 -7.84
N TRP A 318 -5.25 3.57 -6.87
CA TRP A 318 -6.68 3.23 -6.81
C TRP A 318 -7.46 3.78 -7.99
N ILE A 319 -7.16 5.01 -8.42
CA ILE A 319 -7.81 5.65 -9.57
C ILE A 319 -7.39 4.98 -10.89
N GLU A 320 -6.10 4.73 -11.09
CA GLU A 320 -5.56 4.25 -12.36
C GLU A 320 -5.71 2.73 -12.54
N GLN A 321 -5.49 1.94 -11.49
CA GLN A 321 -5.49 0.48 -11.58
C GLN A 321 -6.86 -0.14 -11.32
N PHE A 322 -7.72 0.54 -10.56
CA PHE A 322 -9.06 0.04 -10.22
C PHE A 322 -10.20 0.90 -10.77
N HIS A 323 -9.91 1.98 -11.49
CA HIS A 323 -10.89 2.89 -12.09
C HIS A 323 -11.87 3.52 -11.10
N VAL A 324 -11.53 3.61 -9.81
CA VAL A 324 -12.41 4.27 -8.84
C VAL A 324 -12.64 5.73 -9.22
N ASP A 325 -13.82 6.24 -8.91
CA ASP A 325 -14.27 7.56 -9.37
C ASP A 325 -13.90 8.68 -8.41
N GLY A 326 -13.60 8.33 -7.17
CA GLY A 326 -13.24 9.30 -6.16
C GLY A 326 -12.67 8.65 -4.90
N LEU A 327 -12.11 9.49 -4.05
CA LEU A 327 -11.62 9.13 -2.73
C LEU A 327 -12.34 9.99 -1.69
N ARG A 328 -12.87 9.35 -0.66
CA ARG A 328 -13.25 10.02 0.57
C ARG A 328 -12.04 9.99 1.49
N VAL A 329 -11.54 11.13 1.87
CA VAL A 329 -10.32 11.24 2.67
C VAL A 329 -10.69 11.24 4.14
N ASP A 330 -10.26 10.20 4.86
CA ASP A 330 -10.50 10.08 6.30
C ASP A 330 -9.59 10.98 7.12
N ALA A 331 -10.08 11.41 8.30
CA ALA A 331 -9.33 12.11 9.33
C ALA A 331 -8.59 13.38 8.87
N VAL A 332 -9.13 14.14 7.91
CA VAL A 332 -8.50 15.32 7.31
C VAL A 332 -8.07 16.36 8.35
N ALA A 333 -8.89 16.60 9.38
CA ALA A 333 -8.55 17.56 10.43
C ALA A 333 -7.25 17.19 11.16
N SER A 334 -6.98 15.90 11.36
CA SER A 334 -5.75 15.45 12.02
C SER A 334 -4.47 15.69 11.18
N MET A 335 -4.62 15.86 9.86
CA MET A 335 -3.53 16.20 8.95
C MET A 335 -3.29 17.71 8.82
N LEU A 336 -4.35 18.51 9.04
CA LEU A 336 -4.29 19.97 8.85
C LEU A 336 -3.92 20.73 10.13
N TYR A 337 -4.30 20.18 11.30
CA TYR A 337 -4.10 20.83 12.60
C TYR A 337 -3.11 20.02 13.42
N LEU A 338 -1.93 20.62 13.70
CA LEU A 338 -0.85 19.96 14.42
C LEU A 338 -1.20 19.62 15.88
N ASP A 339 -2.10 20.37 16.48
CA ASP A 339 -2.61 20.19 17.84
C ASP A 339 -3.86 19.29 17.92
N TYR A 340 -4.26 18.66 16.80
CA TYR A 340 -5.43 17.78 16.78
C TYR A 340 -5.30 16.65 17.81
N GLY A 341 -6.29 16.54 18.71
CA GLY A 341 -6.31 15.53 19.77
C GLY A 341 -5.26 15.74 20.88
N ARG A 342 -4.66 16.94 20.96
CA ARG A 342 -3.71 17.32 22.03
C ARG A 342 -4.43 18.14 23.07
N LYS A 343 -3.92 18.08 24.31
CA LYS A 343 -4.36 18.99 25.38
C LYS A 343 -3.64 20.34 25.24
N ASP A 344 -4.23 21.36 25.84
CA ASP A 344 -3.63 22.68 25.87
C ASP A 344 -2.18 22.61 26.42
N GLY A 345 -1.22 23.11 25.64
CA GLY A 345 0.19 23.13 25.99
C GLY A 345 0.97 21.83 25.72
N GLU A 346 0.37 20.80 25.16
CA GLU A 346 1.08 19.57 24.77
C GLU A 346 1.77 19.65 23.40
N TRP A 347 1.63 20.77 22.72
CA TRP A 347 2.27 21.01 21.44
C TRP A 347 3.30 22.12 21.49
#